data_393ec35d041c033676387806c8d8fe69
#
_entry.id   393ec35d041c033676387806c8d8fe69
#
_cell.length_a   1.000
_cell.length_b   1.000
_cell.length_c   1.000
_cell.angle_alpha   90.00
_cell.angle_beta   90.00
_cell.angle_gamma   90.00
#
_symmetry.space_group_name_H-M   'P 1'
#
loop_
_entity.id
_entity.type
_entity.pdbx_description
1 polymer ?
#
loop_
_entity_poly.entity_id
_entity_poly.type
_entity_poly.pdbx_seq_one_letter_code
_entity_poly.pdbx_strand_id
1 'polypeptide(L)'
;MTWKIIKLSLKSIYNNKLRSLLTMLGIIIGVMAVVILVSITQGAASGITNSISDMGSDKITAQIIDKEISLALEELEDLSENRLIDTVAPVISSNQTAKKNSESGSYSVIGVTESYFDVQEAVIQRGRLIKQSDIEWNTNVAVIGTDVAADLFGTWDAAG
;
A
#
# COMPACT_ATOMS: atom_id res chain seq x y z
N MET A 1 53.97 12.34 25.93
CA MET A 1 53.92 13.72 25.39
C MET A 1 52.52 14.13 24.95
N THR A 2 51.74 13.28 24.34
CA THR A 2 50.38 13.50 23.80
C THR A 2 49.35 14.01 24.83
N TRP A 3 49.35 13.48 26.07
CA TRP A 3 48.38 13.90 27.08
C TRP A 3 48.53 15.39 27.52
N LYS A 4 49.75 15.93 27.52
CA LYS A 4 49.95 17.35 27.81
C LYS A 4 49.42 18.26 26.70
N ILE A 5 49.53 17.82 25.45
CA ILE A 5 49.03 18.57 24.29
C ILE A 5 47.51 18.62 24.34
N ILE A 6 46.85 17.50 24.63
CA ILE A 6 45.37 17.42 24.76
C ILE A 6 44.87 18.36 25.85
N LYS A 7 45.53 18.37 27.01
CA LYS A 7 45.17 19.24 28.16
C LYS A 7 45.34 20.72 27.83
N LEU A 8 46.38 21.08 27.07
CA LEU A 8 46.61 22.46 26.59
C LEU A 8 45.57 22.89 25.58
N SER A 9 45.20 22.00 24.66
CA SER A 9 44.14 22.27 23.65
C SER A 9 42.77 22.48 24.32
N LEU A 10 42.40 21.64 25.28
CA LEU A 10 41.18 21.80 26.09
C LEU A 10 41.15 23.14 26.85
N LYS A 11 42.29 23.52 27.44
CA LYS A 11 42.41 24.79 28.17
C LYS A 11 42.30 26.00 27.21
N SER A 12 42.82 25.90 26.00
CA SER A 12 42.67 26.94 24.95
C SER A 12 41.21 27.11 24.51
N ILE A 13 40.47 26.01 24.36
CA ILE A 13 39.02 26.02 24.03
C ILE A 13 38.26 26.71 25.18
N TYR A 14 38.55 26.37 26.42
CA TYR A 14 37.88 26.95 27.58
C TYR A 14 38.15 28.45 27.76
N ASN A 15 39.33 28.93 27.41
CA ASN A 15 39.69 30.35 27.46
C ASN A 15 39.00 31.19 26.35
N ASN A 16 38.61 30.55 25.20
CA ASN A 16 37.93 31.20 24.10
C ASN A 16 36.54 30.57 23.83
N LYS A 17 35.79 30.30 24.87
CA LYS A 17 34.53 29.54 24.86
C LYS A 17 33.51 30.07 23.86
N LEU A 18 33.35 31.38 23.71
CA LEU A 18 32.43 31.97 22.75
C LEU A 18 32.81 31.67 21.29
N ARG A 19 34.10 31.76 20.94
CA ARG A 19 34.57 31.47 19.59
C ARG A 19 34.43 29.98 19.29
N SER A 20 34.81 29.12 20.24
CA SER A 20 34.69 27.67 20.09
C SER A 20 33.23 27.23 19.99
N LEU A 21 32.35 27.83 20.80
CA LEU A 21 30.90 27.55 20.72
C LEU A 21 30.33 27.92 19.35
N LEU A 22 30.64 29.13 18.85
CA LEU A 22 30.14 29.61 17.57
C LEU A 22 30.64 28.74 16.39
N THR A 23 31.90 28.34 16.43
CA THR A 23 32.45 27.45 15.38
C THR A 23 31.85 26.05 15.42
N MET A 24 31.69 25.46 16.62
CA MET A 24 31.01 24.17 16.79
C MET A 24 29.56 24.26 16.32
N LEU A 25 28.84 25.31 16.70
CA LEU A 25 27.46 25.51 16.30
C LEU A 25 27.32 25.61 14.76
N GLY A 26 28.25 26.33 14.11
CA GLY A 26 28.26 26.41 12.65
C GLY A 26 28.46 25.06 11.97
N ILE A 27 29.40 24.23 12.50
CA ILE A 27 29.63 22.89 11.96
C ILE A 27 28.41 21.98 12.19
N ILE A 28 27.83 22.02 13.40
CA ILE A 28 26.64 21.21 13.73
C ILE A 28 25.48 21.57 12.81
N ILE A 29 25.18 22.85 12.63
CA ILE A 29 24.10 23.31 11.75
C ILE A 29 24.38 22.88 10.30
N GLY A 30 25.62 23.04 9.83
CA GLY A 30 25.99 22.66 8.47
C GLY A 30 25.80 21.16 8.20
N VAL A 31 26.31 20.31 9.09
CA VAL A 31 26.18 18.86 8.95
C VAL A 31 24.71 18.43 9.09
N MET A 32 23.99 18.98 10.07
CA MET A 32 22.58 18.68 10.28
C MET A 32 21.71 19.04 9.06
N ALA A 33 21.96 20.19 8.45
CA ALA A 33 21.24 20.61 7.24
C ALA A 33 21.41 19.61 6.09
N VAL A 34 22.64 19.13 5.86
CA VAL A 34 22.92 18.13 4.82
C VAL A 34 22.25 16.81 5.12
N VAL A 35 22.34 16.33 6.37
CA VAL A 35 21.70 15.07 6.78
C VAL A 35 20.18 15.12 6.62
N ILE A 36 19.55 16.22 7.05
CA ILE A 36 18.10 16.41 6.89
C ILE A 36 17.72 16.41 5.42
N LEU A 37 18.46 17.14 4.57
CA LEU A 37 18.18 17.21 3.14
C LEU A 37 18.24 15.82 2.47
N VAL A 38 19.30 15.07 2.76
CA VAL A 38 19.47 13.70 2.23
C VAL A 38 18.37 12.77 2.74
N SER A 39 18.02 12.85 4.03
CA SER A 39 16.97 12.02 4.63
C SER A 39 15.59 12.29 4.01
N ILE A 40 15.25 13.55 3.77
CA ILE A 40 13.99 13.92 3.11
C ILE A 40 13.96 13.41 1.67
N THR A 41 15.07 13.58 0.94
CA THR A 41 15.15 13.13 -0.46
C THR A 41 15.01 11.61 -0.57
N GLN A 42 15.70 10.86 0.29
CA GLN A 42 15.60 9.40 0.30
C GLN A 42 14.20 8.93 0.72
N GLY A 43 13.61 9.55 1.74
CA GLY A 43 12.24 9.25 2.16
C GLY A 43 11.21 9.48 1.06
N ALA A 44 11.32 10.60 0.35
CA ALA A 44 10.44 10.90 -0.78
C ALA A 44 10.62 9.91 -1.94
N ALA A 45 11.87 9.59 -2.30
CA ALA A 45 12.17 8.63 -3.35
C ALA A 45 11.61 7.23 -3.02
N SER A 46 11.81 6.75 -1.77
CA SER A 46 11.25 5.47 -1.32
C SER A 46 9.73 5.46 -1.35
N GLY A 47 9.08 6.55 -0.93
CA GLY A 47 7.63 6.68 -0.98
C GLY A 47 7.08 6.57 -2.40
N ILE A 48 7.72 7.23 -3.36
CA ILE A 48 7.32 7.16 -4.78
C ILE A 48 7.54 5.75 -5.34
N THR A 49 8.70 5.13 -5.04
CA THR A 49 9.00 3.77 -5.52
C THR A 49 8.00 2.76 -4.97
N ASN A 50 7.66 2.83 -3.68
CA ASN A 50 6.66 1.95 -3.09
C ASN A 50 5.28 2.16 -3.72
N SER A 51 4.86 3.42 -3.92
CA SER A 51 3.58 3.70 -4.56
C SER A 51 3.49 3.15 -5.99
N ILE A 52 4.59 3.19 -6.75
CA ILE A 52 4.64 2.61 -8.10
C ILE A 52 4.62 1.08 -8.02
N SER A 53 5.33 0.47 -7.08
CA SER A 53 5.33 -0.97 -6.88
C SER A 53 3.94 -1.47 -6.46
N ASP A 54 3.27 -0.75 -5.57
CA ASP A 54 1.91 -1.08 -5.10
C ASP A 54 0.86 -0.97 -6.23
N MET A 55 1.12 -0.16 -7.26
CA MET A 55 0.27 -0.09 -8.45
C MET A 55 0.40 -1.33 -9.36
N GLY A 56 1.39 -2.20 -9.11
CA GLY A 56 1.66 -3.40 -9.89
C GLY A 56 2.23 -3.07 -11.26
N SER A 57 3.55 -3.04 -11.38
CA SER A 57 4.26 -2.74 -12.64
C SER A 57 4.06 -3.80 -13.74
N ASP A 58 3.58 -4.96 -13.37
CA ASP A 58 3.37 -6.17 -14.18
C ASP A 58 1.88 -6.49 -14.42
N LYS A 59 0.97 -5.59 -13.99
CA LYS A 59 -0.48 -5.73 -14.20
C LYS A 59 -0.93 -5.00 -15.45
N ILE A 60 -1.67 -5.68 -16.29
CA ILE A 60 -2.34 -5.10 -17.45
C ILE A 60 -3.85 -5.14 -17.20
N THR A 61 -4.48 -3.97 -17.16
CA THR A 61 -5.94 -3.87 -17.06
C THR A 61 -6.53 -3.66 -18.44
N ALA A 62 -7.30 -4.63 -18.90
CA ALA A 62 -8.11 -4.52 -20.13
C ALA A 62 -9.57 -4.28 -19.76
N GLN A 63 -10.19 -3.28 -20.35
CA GLN A 63 -11.60 -2.97 -20.12
C GLN A 63 -12.40 -3.15 -21.39
N ILE A 64 -13.50 -3.91 -21.29
CA ILE A 64 -14.47 -4.04 -22.38
C ILE A 64 -15.37 -2.82 -22.33
N ILE A 65 -15.32 -2.02 -23.40
CA ILE A 65 -16.14 -0.80 -23.54
C ILE A 65 -17.43 -1.08 -24.27
N ASP A 66 -17.44 -2.09 -25.14
CA ASP A 66 -18.60 -2.45 -25.93
C ASP A 66 -19.54 -3.37 -25.12
N LYS A 67 -20.80 -2.94 -25.01
CA LYS A 67 -21.84 -3.68 -24.29
C LYS A 67 -22.36 -4.90 -25.04
N GLU A 68 -22.06 -5.03 -26.31
CA GLU A 68 -22.47 -6.18 -27.15
C GLU A 68 -21.48 -7.35 -27.01
N ILE A 69 -20.29 -7.10 -26.47
CA ILE A 69 -19.26 -8.12 -26.23
C ILE A 69 -19.40 -8.63 -24.78
N SER A 70 -19.83 -9.87 -24.63
CA SER A 70 -19.73 -10.59 -23.35
C SER A 70 -18.64 -11.65 -23.47
N LEU A 71 -17.60 -11.57 -22.66
CA LEU A 71 -16.63 -12.64 -22.55
C LEU A 71 -17.13 -13.69 -21.56
N ALA A 72 -17.15 -14.95 -22.00
CA ALA A 72 -17.38 -16.07 -21.10
C ALA A 72 -16.11 -16.35 -20.27
N LEU A 73 -16.27 -16.91 -19.08
CA LEU A 73 -15.13 -17.28 -18.23
C LEU A 73 -14.19 -18.27 -18.92
N GLU A 74 -14.75 -19.18 -19.76
CA GLU A 74 -13.99 -20.15 -20.55
C GLU A 74 -13.06 -19.48 -21.57
N GLU A 75 -13.46 -18.36 -22.17
CA GLU A 75 -12.61 -17.61 -23.12
C GLU A 75 -11.44 -16.91 -22.41
N LEU A 76 -11.58 -16.65 -21.11
CA LEU A 76 -10.51 -16.08 -20.29
C LEU A 76 -9.50 -17.13 -19.83
N GLU A 77 -9.91 -18.40 -19.74
CA GLU A 77 -9.01 -19.51 -19.47
C GLU A 77 -8.01 -19.70 -20.61
N ASP A 78 -8.44 -19.52 -21.87
CA ASP A 78 -7.56 -19.56 -23.05
C ASP A 78 -6.45 -18.50 -22.97
N LEU A 79 -6.71 -17.34 -22.35
CA LEU A 79 -5.68 -16.32 -22.12
C LEU A 79 -4.65 -16.76 -21.09
N SER A 80 -5.06 -17.51 -20.09
CA SER A 80 -4.16 -18.01 -19.04
C SER A 80 -3.18 -19.11 -19.54
N GLU A 81 -3.51 -19.76 -20.67
CA GLU A 81 -2.61 -20.71 -21.34
C GLU A 81 -1.43 -20.01 -22.05
N ASN A 82 -1.51 -18.68 -22.22
CA ASN A 82 -0.43 -17.94 -22.84
C ASN A 82 0.78 -17.85 -21.89
N ARG A 83 1.91 -18.34 -22.35
CA ARG A 83 3.16 -18.39 -21.58
C ARG A 83 3.66 -17.04 -21.03
N LEU A 84 3.13 -15.92 -21.52
CA LEU A 84 3.49 -14.57 -21.11
C LEU A 84 2.52 -14.01 -20.05
N ILE A 85 1.42 -14.71 -19.76
CA ILE A 85 0.40 -14.32 -18.81
C ILE A 85 0.45 -15.33 -17.66
N ASP A 86 0.77 -14.85 -16.47
CA ASP A 86 0.86 -15.69 -15.28
C ASP A 86 -0.54 -15.98 -14.71
N THR A 87 -1.36 -14.95 -14.60
CA THR A 87 -2.69 -15.06 -14.01
C THR A 87 -3.67 -14.10 -14.66
N VAL A 88 -4.90 -14.54 -14.87
CA VAL A 88 -6.02 -13.73 -15.34
C VAL A 88 -7.04 -13.58 -14.22
N ALA A 89 -7.43 -12.34 -13.92
CA ALA A 89 -8.40 -12.04 -12.87
C ALA A 89 -9.58 -11.24 -13.47
N PRO A 90 -10.67 -11.89 -13.86
CA PRO A 90 -11.85 -11.19 -14.34
C PRO A 90 -12.51 -10.38 -13.22
N VAL A 91 -12.99 -9.19 -13.57
CA VAL A 91 -13.64 -8.26 -12.64
C VAL A 91 -14.90 -7.69 -13.27
N ILE A 92 -16.00 -7.79 -12.55
CA ILE A 92 -17.26 -7.11 -12.90
C ILE A 92 -17.53 -6.07 -11.82
N SER A 93 -17.74 -4.81 -12.21
CA SER A 93 -17.98 -3.71 -11.27
C SER A 93 -19.38 -3.16 -11.41
N SER A 94 -20.05 -2.93 -10.29
CA SER A 94 -21.39 -2.35 -10.23
C SER A 94 -21.57 -1.56 -8.93
N ASN A 95 -22.33 -0.45 -9.00
CA ASN A 95 -22.73 0.27 -7.80
C ASN A 95 -24.02 -0.33 -7.26
N GLN A 96 -23.99 -0.78 -5.99
CA GLN A 96 -25.12 -1.43 -5.35
C GLN A 96 -25.41 -0.77 -3.99
N THR A 97 -26.69 -0.82 -3.60
CA THR A 97 -27.09 -0.37 -2.27
C THR A 97 -27.05 -1.56 -1.33
N ALA A 98 -26.15 -1.52 -0.36
CA ALA A 98 -26.15 -2.45 0.74
C ALA A 98 -26.94 -1.90 1.93
N LYS A 99 -27.67 -2.77 2.61
CA LYS A 99 -28.51 -2.42 3.75
C LYS A 99 -28.35 -3.45 4.87
N LYS A 100 -28.19 -2.95 6.10
CA LYS A 100 -28.27 -3.74 7.32
C LYS A 100 -29.12 -3.01 8.35
N ASN A 101 -30.24 -3.59 8.73
CA ASN A 101 -31.25 -2.97 9.62
C ASN A 101 -31.73 -1.61 9.06
N SER A 102 -31.45 -0.51 9.79
CA SER A 102 -31.77 0.86 9.40
C SER A 102 -30.65 1.56 8.61
N GLU A 103 -29.45 1.03 8.65
CA GLU A 103 -28.30 1.57 7.96
C GLU A 103 -28.30 1.12 6.49
N SER A 104 -28.05 2.04 5.58
CA SER A 104 -27.94 1.75 4.15
C SER A 104 -26.99 2.71 3.46
N GLY A 105 -26.20 2.20 2.54
CA GLY A 105 -25.24 2.99 1.76
C GLY A 105 -25.09 2.45 0.34
N SER A 106 -24.68 3.33 -0.57
CA SER A 106 -24.35 2.93 -1.94
C SER A 106 -22.84 2.68 -2.00
N TYR A 107 -22.47 1.48 -2.41
CA TYR A 107 -21.08 1.03 -2.47
C TYR A 107 -20.76 0.49 -3.85
N SER A 108 -19.49 0.63 -4.24
CA SER A 108 -18.97 -0.08 -5.40
C SER A 108 -18.77 -1.54 -5.02
N VAL A 109 -19.49 -2.42 -5.68
CA VAL A 109 -19.39 -3.87 -5.50
C VAL A 109 -18.71 -4.46 -6.73
N ILE A 110 -17.67 -5.25 -6.49
CA ILE A 110 -16.95 -5.97 -7.54
C ILE A 110 -17.18 -7.47 -7.41
N GLY A 111 -17.55 -8.12 -8.51
CA GLY A 111 -17.54 -9.57 -8.61
C GLY A 111 -16.19 -10.02 -9.11
N VAL A 112 -15.56 -10.95 -8.38
CA VAL A 112 -14.19 -11.38 -8.62
C VAL A 112 -14.04 -12.89 -8.46
N THR A 113 -12.98 -13.43 -9.03
CA THR A 113 -12.51 -14.80 -8.80
C THR A 113 -11.43 -14.84 -7.71
N GLU A 114 -11.03 -16.03 -7.28
CA GLU A 114 -9.95 -16.22 -6.31
C GLU A 114 -8.64 -15.54 -6.77
N SER A 115 -8.31 -15.66 -8.06
CA SER A 115 -7.11 -15.08 -8.67
C SER A 115 -7.01 -13.56 -8.55
N TYR A 116 -8.14 -12.86 -8.33
CA TYR A 116 -8.13 -11.41 -8.13
C TYR A 116 -7.30 -11.00 -6.91
N PHE A 117 -7.40 -11.76 -5.83
CA PHE A 117 -6.71 -11.43 -4.59
C PHE A 117 -5.20 -11.63 -4.71
N ASP A 118 -4.76 -12.62 -5.49
CA ASP A 118 -3.35 -12.85 -5.78
C ASP A 118 -2.78 -11.73 -6.65
N VAL A 119 -3.51 -11.36 -7.72
CA VAL A 119 -3.13 -10.25 -8.60
C VAL A 119 -3.10 -8.92 -7.84
N GLN A 120 -4.00 -8.70 -6.89
CA GLN A 120 -4.04 -7.47 -6.09
C GLN A 120 -3.16 -7.51 -4.84
N GLU A 121 -2.49 -8.64 -4.57
CA GLU A 121 -1.71 -8.84 -3.34
C GLU A 121 -2.51 -8.49 -2.08
N ALA A 122 -3.80 -8.86 -2.08
CA ALA A 122 -4.74 -8.42 -1.07
C ALA A 122 -4.43 -9.04 0.29
N VAL A 123 -4.28 -8.20 1.31
CA VAL A 123 -4.07 -8.64 2.69
C VAL A 123 -5.38 -8.54 3.46
N ILE A 124 -5.82 -9.66 4.03
CA ILE A 124 -7.01 -9.71 4.88
C ILE A 124 -6.64 -9.45 6.35
N GLN A 125 -7.40 -8.62 7.01
CA GLN A 125 -7.22 -8.35 8.43
C GLN A 125 -7.94 -9.38 9.30
N ARG A 126 -9.15 -9.81 8.89
CA ARG A 126 -9.98 -10.80 9.58
C ARG A 126 -10.80 -11.63 8.60
N GLY A 127 -11.08 -12.87 8.99
CA GLY A 127 -11.83 -13.79 8.17
C GLY A 127 -10.97 -14.50 7.13
N ARG A 128 -11.49 -14.66 5.93
CA ARG A 128 -10.82 -15.30 4.80
C ARG A 128 -11.17 -14.64 3.47
N LEU A 129 -10.33 -14.82 2.49
CA LEU A 129 -10.61 -14.46 1.11
C LEU A 129 -11.62 -15.43 0.48
N ILE A 130 -12.20 -15.01 -0.65
CA ILE A 130 -13.07 -15.85 -1.49
C ILE A 130 -12.19 -16.96 -2.09
N LYS A 131 -12.69 -18.18 -2.09
CA LYS A 131 -12.04 -19.36 -2.62
C LYS A 131 -12.76 -19.86 -3.87
N GLN A 132 -12.09 -20.64 -4.68
CA GLN A 132 -12.67 -21.30 -5.85
C GLN A 132 -13.95 -22.11 -5.48
N SER A 133 -13.94 -22.80 -4.34
CA SER A 133 -15.12 -23.53 -3.86
C SER A 133 -16.35 -22.65 -3.58
N ASP A 134 -16.15 -21.39 -3.21
CA ASP A 134 -17.27 -20.45 -2.99
C ASP A 134 -17.94 -20.11 -4.32
N ILE A 135 -17.17 -20.03 -5.40
CA ILE A 135 -17.64 -19.77 -6.75
C ILE A 135 -18.38 -21.00 -7.29
N GLU A 136 -17.79 -22.19 -7.18
CA GLU A 136 -18.37 -23.45 -7.64
C GLU A 136 -19.71 -23.78 -6.96
N TRP A 137 -19.82 -23.49 -5.67
CA TRP A 137 -21.03 -23.77 -4.89
C TRP A 137 -21.99 -22.58 -4.79
N ASN A 138 -21.70 -21.47 -5.49
CA ASN A 138 -22.47 -20.23 -5.44
C ASN A 138 -22.77 -19.78 -4.00
N THR A 139 -21.78 -19.83 -3.12
CA THR A 139 -21.93 -19.39 -1.73
C THR A 139 -22.01 -17.87 -1.64
N ASN A 140 -22.95 -17.38 -0.81
CA ASN A 140 -23.11 -15.94 -0.59
C ASN A 140 -22.05 -15.43 0.39
N VAL A 141 -20.86 -15.13 -0.11
CA VAL A 141 -19.74 -14.57 0.66
C VAL A 141 -19.29 -13.24 0.07
N ALA A 142 -18.81 -12.37 0.91
CA ALA A 142 -18.25 -11.08 0.50
C ALA A 142 -17.04 -10.73 1.37
N VAL A 143 -16.06 -10.10 0.75
CA VAL A 143 -14.96 -9.41 1.43
C VAL A 143 -15.27 -7.92 1.40
N ILE A 144 -15.30 -7.28 2.56
CA ILE A 144 -15.67 -5.87 2.70
C ILE A 144 -14.49 -5.05 3.23
N GLY A 145 -14.39 -3.81 2.78
CA GLY A 145 -13.41 -2.87 3.34
C GLY A 145 -13.79 -2.43 4.77
N THR A 146 -12.81 -1.98 5.52
CA THR A 146 -12.98 -1.51 6.91
C THR A 146 -14.00 -0.37 7.03
N ASP A 147 -14.03 0.54 6.06
CA ASP A 147 -14.97 1.66 6.04
C ASP A 147 -16.41 1.20 5.84
N VAL A 148 -16.62 0.26 4.91
CA VAL A 148 -17.94 -0.36 4.68
C VAL A 148 -18.39 -1.14 5.92
N ALA A 149 -17.45 -1.83 6.59
CA ALA A 149 -17.75 -2.53 7.83
C ALA A 149 -18.19 -1.56 8.93
N ALA A 150 -17.48 -0.44 9.10
CA ALA A 150 -17.83 0.59 10.07
C ALA A 150 -19.20 1.22 9.77
N ASP A 151 -19.47 1.55 8.50
CA ASP A 151 -20.72 2.17 8.07
C ASP A 151 -21.96 1.27 8.29
N LEU A 152 -21.85 0.00 7.87
CA LEU A 152 -23.00 -0.93 7.92
C LEU A 152 -23.16 -1.64 9.26
N PHE A 153 -22.06 -1.92 9.93
CA PHE A 153 -22.06 -2.77 11.11
C PHE A 153 -21.73 -1.99 12.40
N GLY A 154 -21.29 -0.73 12.27
CA GLY A 154 -20.85 0.09 13.41
C GLY A 154 -19.53 -0.39 14.03
N THR A 155 -18.85 -1.33 13.39
CA THR A 155 -17.58 -1.90 13.84
C THR A 155 -16.74 -2.35 12.65
N TRP A 156 -15.44 -2.20 12.76
CA TRP A 156 -14.49 -2.72 11.76
C TRP A 156 -14.35 -4.26 11.81
N ASP A 157 -14.77 -4.89 12.91
CA ASP A 157 -14.76 -6.33 13.12
C ASP A 157 -16.15 -6.90 12.81
N ALA A 158 -16.43 -7.07 11.53
CA ALA A 158 -17.71 -7.56 11.03
C ALA A 158 -17.59 -8.97 10.39
N ALA A 159 -16.46 -9.66 10.58
CA ALA A 159 -16.28 -11.02 10.09
C ALA A 159 -17.15 -11.98 10.92
N GLY A 160 -18.01 -12.75 10.22
CA GLY A 160 -18.93 -13.71 10.79
C GLY A 160 -18.63 -15.15 10.39
#